data_3c0504c1194b3ffc9acaed4ef09957ef
#
_entry.id   3c0504c1194b3ffc9acaed4ef09957ef
#
_cell.length_a   1.000
_cell.length_b   1.000
_cell.length_c   1.000
_cell.angle_alpha   90.00
_cell.angle_beta   90.00
_cell.angle_gamma   90.00
#
_symmetry.space_group_name_H-M   'P 1'
#
loop_
_entity.id
_entity.type
_entity.pdbx_description
1 polymer ?
#
loop_
_entity_poly.entity_id
_entity_poly.type
_entity_poly.pdbx_seq_one_letter_code
_entity_poly.pdbx_strand_id
1 'polypeptide(L)'
;PEFYQYAMETLTMALNRGQKPKSIVGDIIVKELHMGTTPPELEILEIGDLSRERFRGIFRFVYSGDAYLEFSTGVQANPLARGSDEPSFFRASSTARGMLFAASPLTVPMRVRLSEVKLRAIVVLVVSRNKGITLVFKNDPLESVKVSSTFDGVGVIQRYLQEEIEGQLREMFRDDLPSIIH
;
A
#
# COMPACT_ATOMS: atom_id res chain seq x y z
N PRO A 1 -12.79 -19.13 2.17
CA PRO A 1 -13.52 -18.02 1.56
C PRO A 1 -13.67 -16.85 2.52
N GLU A 2 -14.12 -17.06 3.75
CA GLU A 2 -14.38 -16.00 4.75
C GLU A 2 -13.11 -15.23 5.16
N PHE A 3 -11.98 -15.91 5.30
CA PHE A 3 -10.71 -15.27 5.64
C PHE A 3 -10.27 -14.24 4.60
N TYR A 4 -10.38 -14.58 3.30
CA TYR A 4 -10.00 -13.65 2.22
C TYR A 4 -10.91 -12.43 2.17
N GLN A 5 -12.19 -12.61 2.41
CA GLN A 5 -13.14 -11.51 2.43
C GLN A 5 -12.85 -10.57 3.60
N TYR A 6 -12.64 -11.13 4.78
CA TYR A 6 -12.23 -10.35 5.96
C TYR A 6 -10.91 -9.61 5.73
N ALA A 7 -9.90 -10.26 5.13
CA ALA A 7 -8.62 -9.64 4.81
C ALA A 7 -8.79 -8.48 3.81
N MET A 8 -9.61 -8.64 2.76
CA MET A 8 -9.88 -7.58 1.80
C MET A 8 -10.61 -6.39 2.43
N GLU A 9 -11.56 -6.62 3.30
CA GLU A 9 -12.28 -5.57 4.04
C GLU A 9 -11.32 -4.81 4.98
N THR A 10 -10.49 -5.53 5.71
CA THR A 10 -9.50 -4.95 6.62
C THR A 10 -8.49 -4.10 5.86
N LEU A 11 -7.98 -4.59 4.72
CA LEU A 11 -7.08 -3.84 3.86
C LEU A 11 -7.75 -2.61 3.24
N THR A 12 -9.01 -2.74 2.83
CA THR A 12 -9.79 -1.61 2.32
C THR A 12 -9.91 -0.52 3.39
N MET A 13 -10.21 -0.89 4.62
CA MET A 13 -10.27 0.07 5.73
C MET A 13 -8.90 0.70 6.02
N ALA A 14 -7.84 -0.08 6.05
CA ALA A 14 -6.48 0.40 6.30
C ALA A 14 -6.01 1.38 5.23
N LEU A 15 -6.20 1.06 3.95
CA LEU A 15 -5.83 1.92 2.82
C LEU A 15 -6.62 3.24 2.79
N ASN A 16 -7.83 3.28 3.35
CA ASN A 16 -8.65 4.48 3.42
C ASN A 16 -8.41 5.32 4.68
N ARG A 17 -7.77 4.76 5.73
CA ARG A 17 -7.43 5.51 6.96
C ARG A 17 -6.24 6.44 6.80
N GLY A 18 -5.25 6.04 5.98
CA GLY A 18 -4.04 6.82 5.75
C GLY A 18 -4.26 8.07 4.90
N GLN A 19 -3.25 8.91 4.82
CA GLN A 19 -3.27 10.04 3.88
C GLN A 19 -3.17 9.50 2.46
N LYS A 20 -4.23 9.71 1.69
CA LYS A 20 -4.22 9.38 0.26
C LYS A 20 -3.45 10.44 -0.53
N PRO A 21 -2.78 10.07 -1.65
CA PRO A 21 -2.26 11.05 -2.59
C PRO A 21 -3.36 12.04 -3.01
N LYS A 22 -3.01 13.31 -3.16
CA LYS A 22 -3.97 14.36 -3.55
C LYS A 22 -4.69 14.07 -4.87
N SER A 23 -4.06 13.30 -5.74
CA SER A 23 -4.63 12.87 -7.03
C SER A 23 -5.64 11.74 -6.92
N ILE A 24 -5.67 11.02 -5.79
CA ILE A 24 -6.63 9.94 -5.55
C ILE A 24 -7.89 10.53 -4.92
N VAL A 25 -8.99 10.39 -5.65
CA VAL A 25 -10.30 10.88 -5.25
C VAL A 25 -11.24 9.70 -5.01
N GLY A 26 -11.91 9.72 -3.89
CA GLY A 26 -12.83 8.65 -3.50
C GLY A 26 -12.14 7.53 -2.72
N ASP A 27 -12.87 6.44 -2.57
CA ASP A 27 -12.42 5.32 -1.76
C ASP A 27 -11.55 4.37 -2.57
N ILE A 28 -10.57 3.81 -1.89
CA ILE A 28 -9.78 2.68 -2.38
C ILE A 28 -10.55 1.41 -2.01
N ILE A 29 -10.88 0.61 -3.01
CA ILE A 29 -11.62 -0.64 -2.82
C ILE A 29 -10.76 -1.81 -3.27
N VAL A 30 -10.41 -2.69 -2.35
CA VAL A 30 -9.69 -3.92 -2.67
C VAL A 30 -10.61 -4.84 -3.45
N LYS A 31 -10.16 -5.25 -4.63
CA LYS A 31 -10.91 -6.10 -5.56
C LYS A 31 -10.44 -7.54 -5.53
N GLU A 32 -9.14 -7.74 -5.40
CA GLU A 32 -8.53 -9.06 -5.41
C GLU A 32 -7.31 -9.09 -4.48
N LEU A 33 -7.22 -10.13 -3.70
CA LEU A 33 -6.07 -10.45 -2.87
C LEU A 33 -5.65 -11.89 -3.14
N HIS A 34 -4.43 -12.08 -3.58
CA HIS A 34 -3.82 -13.39 -3.75
C HIS A 34 -2.59 -13.50 -2.87
N MET A 35 -2.60 -14.47 -1.98
CA MET A 35 -1.51 -14.64 -1.01
C MET A 35 -0.25 -15.27 -1.62
N GLY A 36 -0.34 -15.68 -2.89
CA GLY A 36 0.75 -16.35 -3.58
C GLY A 36 0.90 -17.82 -3.17
N THR A 37 1.93 -18.42 -3.73
CA THR A 37 2.30 -19.82 -3.49
C THR A 37 3.59 -19.94 -2.69
N THR A 38 4.37 -18.88 -2.66
CA THR A 38 5.66 -18.83 -1.96
C THR A 38 5.45 -18.38 -0.51
N PRO A 39 5.78 -19.23 0.49
CA PRO A 39 5.68 -18.84 1.88
C PRO A 39 6.78 -17.84 2.28
N PRO A 40 6.56 -17.01 3.29
CA PRO A 40 7.62 -16.20 3.88
C PRO A 40 8.62 -17.10 4.64
N GLU A 41 9.86 -16.63 4.67
CA GLU A 41 10.92 -17.23 5.51
C GLU A 41 10.95 -16.52 6.86
N LEU A 42 10.98 -17.30 7.92
CA LEU A 42 11.05 -16.81 9.28
C LEU A 42 12.20 -17.48 10.02
N GLU A 43 13.17 -16.69 10.45
CA GLU A 43 14.32 -17.15 11.23
C GLU A 43 14.26 -16.56 12.65
N ILE A 44 14.42 -17.42 13.65
CA ILE A 44 14.48 -16.99 15.04
C ILE A 44 15.90 -16.48 15.31
N LEU A 45 16.04 -15.19 15.64
CA LEU A 45 17.32 -14.59 15.99
C LEU A 45 17.58 -14.65 17.49
N GLU A 46 16.56 -14.38 18.29
CA GLU A 46 16.70 -14.33 19.76
C GLU A 46 15.35 -14.62 20.43
N ILE A 47 15.40 -15.30 21.54
CA ILE A 47 14.26 -15.44 22.47
C ILE A 47 14.67 -14.75 23.77
N GLY A 48 14.09 -13.56 24.02
CA GLY A 48 14.47 -12.74 25.15
C GLY A 48 13.69 -12.99 26.44
N ASP A 49 12.46 -13.50 26.34
CA ASP A 49 11.61 -13.81 27.48
C ASP A 49 10.70 -15.00 27.13
N LEU A 50 10.72 -16.00 27.97
CA LEU A 50 9.89 -17.19 27.84
C LEU A 50 9.31 -17.53 29.21
N SER A 51 8.27 -16.81 29.60
CA SER A 51 7.54 -17.08 30.82
C SER A 51 6.11 -17.57 30.51
N ARG A 52 5.40 -18.05 31.52
CA ARG A 52 3.99 -18.48 31.36
C ARG A 52 3.03 -17.36 30.96
N GLU A 53 3.42 -16.11 31.19
CA GLU A 53 2.58 -14.94 30.99
C GLU A 53 3.05 -14.05 29.85
N ARG A 54 4.29 -14.23 29.41
CA ARG A 54 4.90 -13.39 28.39
C ARG A 54 5.90 -14.16 27.56
N PHE A 55 5.81 -13.98 26.26
CA PHE A 55 6.81 -14.40 25.27
C PHE A 55 7.35 -13.16 24.56
N ARG A 56 8.66 -13.09 24.38
CA ARG A 56 9.32 -12.10 23.54
C ARG A 56 10.33 -12.79 22.66
N GLY A 57 10.22 -12.58 21.35
CA GLY A 57 11.16 -13.11 20.37
C GLY A 57 11.56 -12.06 19.34
N ILE A 58 12.75 -12.19 18.81
CA ILE A 58 13.25 -11.40 17.67
C ILE A 58 13.42 -12.34 16.50
N PHE A 59 12.81 -11.98 15.37
CA PHE A 59 12.77 -12.80 14.16
C PHE A 59 13.30 -11.99 12.97
N ARG A 60 13.96 -12.69 12.06
CA ARG A 60 14.18 -12.20 10.70
C ARG A 60 13.06 -12.71 9.83
N PHE A 61 12.36 -11.79 9.20
CA PHE A 61 11.29 -12.06 8.25
C PHE A 61 11.77 -11.71 6.84
N VAL A 62 11.66 -12.62 5.90
CA VAL A 62 11.98 -12.40 4.48
C VAL A 62 10.84 -12.96 3.64
N TYR A 63 10.34 -12.14 2.75
CA TYR A 63 9.37 -12.55 1.74
C TYR A 63 9.80 -12.04 0.37
N SER A 64 9.80 -12.92 -0.62
CA SER A 64 9.98 -12.60 -2.03
C SER A 64 9.16 -13.60 -2.83
N GLY A 65 7.94 -13.25 -3.16
CA GLY A 65 7.01 -14.21 -3.72
C GLY A 65 6.03 -13.59 -4.72
N ASP A 66 5.04 -14.38 -5.05
CA ASP A 66 4.04 -14.17 -6.09
C ASP A 66 2.69 -13.64 -5.57
N ALA A 67 2.64 -13.17 -4.33
CA ALA A 67 1.46 -12.49 -3.80
C ALA A 67 1.18 -11.19 -4.55
N TYR A 68 -0.08 -10.89 -4.76
CA TYR A 68 -0.51 -9.63 -5.35
C TYR A 68 -1.80 -9.11 -4.73
N LEU A 69 -1.96 -7.82 -4.82
CA LEU A 69 -3.14 -7.07 -4.39
C LEU A 69 -3.62 -6.20 -5.54
N GLU A 70 -4.90 -6.29 -5.87
CA GLU A 70 -5.53 -5.40 -6.84
C GLU A 70 -6.61 -4.55 -6.17
N PHE A 71 -6.58 -3.25 -6.41
CA PHE A 71 -7.59 -2.34 -5.92
C PHE A 71 -8.03 -1.35 -7.00
N SER A 72 -9.22 -0.80 -6.82
CA SER A 72 -9.77 0.25 -7.67
C SER A 72 -9.94 1.53 -6.89
N THR A 73 -9.72 2.66 -7.58
CA THR A 73 -9.91 4.00 -7.03
C THR A 73 -10.23 4.97 -8.17
N GLY A 74 -10.54 6.23 -7.84
CA GLY A 74 -10.69 7.31 -8.81
C GLY A 74 -9.46 8.22 -8.78
N VAL A 75 -9.02 8.67 -9.94
CA VAL A 75 -7.98 9.68 -10.08
C VAL A 75 -8.59 10.96 -10.63
N GLN A 76 -8.29 12.07 -9.99
CA GLN A 76 -8.75 13.36 -10.43
C GLN A 76 -7.78 13.96 -11.44
N ALA A 77 -8.23 14.17 -12.66
CA ALA A 77 -7.56 15.02 -13.63
C ALA A 77 -8.15 16.43 -13.56
N ASN A 78 -7.35 17.40 -13.15
CA ASN A 78 -7.79 18.81 -13.13
C ASN A 78 -7.08 19.58 -14.25
N PRO A 79 -7.73 19.80 -15.41
CA PRO A 79 -7.13 20.53 -16.52
C PRO A 79 -6.92 22.02 -16.22
N LEU A 80 -7.51 22.55 -15.15
CA LEU A 80 -7.47 23.97 -14.79
C LEU A 80 -6.59 24.29 -13.57
N ALA A 81 -5.96 23.29 -12.93
CA ALA A 81 -5.07 23.54 -11.80
C ALA A 81 -3.83 24.34 -12.25
N ARG A 82 -3.87 25.64 -12.01
CA ARG A 82 -2.74 26.57 -12.14
C ARG A 82 -1.87 26.58 -10.88
N GLY A 83 -1.79 25.46 -10.16
CA GLY A 83 -0.95 25.33 -8.97
C GLY A 83 0.37 24.65 -9.29
N SER A 84 1.45 25.09 -8.66
CA SER A 84 2.83 24.71 -8.90
C SER A 84 3.18 23.27 -8.50
N ASP A 85 2.26 22.53 -7.86
CA ASP A 85 2.54 21.22 -7.24
C ASP A 85 1.82 20.03 -7.89
N GLU A 86 1.06 20.24 -8.96
CA GLU A 86 0.41 19.17 -9.69
C GLU A 86 1.35 18.56 -10.74
N PRO A 87 1.45 17.22 -10.82
CA PRO A 87 2.25 16.57 -11.85
C PRO A 87 1.82 17.01 -13.26
N SER A 88 2.77 17.39 -14.08
CA SER A 88 2.55 18.01 -15.41
C SER A 88 1.74 17.15 -16.39
N PHE A 89 1.63 15.85 -16.16
CA PHE A 89 0.88 14.93 -17.03
C PHE A 89 -0.65 15.01 -16.86
N PHE A 90 -1.15 15.63 -15.78
CA PHE A 90 -2.57 15.96 -15.62
C PHE A 90 -2.95 17.31 -16.27
N ARG A 91 -1.97 18.03 -16.81
CA ARG A 91 -2.24 19.23 -17.58
C ARG A 91 -2.68 18.86 -18.99
N ALA A 92 -3.89 19.23 -19.34
CA ALA A 92 -4.29 19.19 -20.74
C ALA A 92 -3.33 20.04 -21.56
N SER A 93 -2.73 19.44 -22.61
CA SER A 93 -1.89 20.19 -23.53
C SER A 93 -2.70 21.34 -24.13
N SER A 94 -2.20 22.56 -23.98
CA SER A 94 -2.86 23.82 -24.35
C SER A 94 -3.01 24.07 -25.85
N THR A 95 -2.89 23.03 -26.68
CA THR A 95 -2.95 23.15 -28.15
C THR A 95 -4.33 22.94 -28.77
N ALA A 96 -5.36 22.64 -27.97
CA ALA A 96 -6.72 22.52 -28.48
C ALA A 96 -7.45 23.87 -28.42
N ARG A 97 -7.29 24.68 -29.46
CA ARG A 97 -8.16 25.83 -29.72
C ARG A 97 -9.62 25.34 -29.88
N GLY A 98 -10.49 25.67 -28.94
CA GLY A 98 -11.93 25.46 -29.05
C GLY A 98 -12.57 24.41 -28.17
N MET A 99 -11.85 23.82 -27.21
CA MET A 99 -12.49 22.95 -26.22
C MET A 99 -13.11 23.79 -25.09
N LEU A 100 -14.41 23.62 -24.88
CA LEU A 100 -15.10 24.02 -23.66
C LEU A 100 -14.45 23.27 -22.49
N PHE A 101 -13.69 23.98 -21.66
CA PHE A 101 -13.11 23.42 -20.44
C PHE A 101 -14.26 23.09 -19.49
N ALA A 102 -14.37 21.82 -19.11
CA ALA A 102 -15.29 21.44 -18.05
C ALA A 102 -14.89 22.18 -16.77
N ALA A 103 -15.83 22.91 -16.21
CA ALA A 103 -15.63 23.67 -14.97
C ALA A 103 -15.48 22.79 -13.73
N SER A 104 -15.68 21.48 -13.87
CA SER A 104 -15.52 20.50 -12.80
C SER A 104 -14.36 19.51 -13.09
N PRO A 105 -13.63 19.11 -12.06
CA PRO A 105 -12.56 18.15 -12.21
C PRO A 105 -13.10 16.81 -12.73
N LEU A 106 -12.40 16.23 -13.70
CA LEU A 106 -12.74 14.92 -14.27
C LEU A 106 -12.15 13.84 -13.38
N THR A 107 -13.01 12.97 -12.85
CA THR A 107 -12.58 11.77 -12.12
C THR A 107 -12.55 10.58 -13.07
N VAL A 108 -11.40 9.96 -13.19
CA VAL A 108 -11.18 8.78 -14.05
C VAL A 108 -11.01 7.54 -13.18
N PRO A 109 -11.75 6.46 -13.45
CA PRO A 109 -11.56 5.21 -12.72
C PRO A 109 -10.19 4.60 -13.05
N MET A 110 -9.48 4.17 -12.02
CA MET A 110 -8.17 3.54 -12.11
C MET A 110 -8.15 2.22 -11.37
N ARG A 111 -7.53 1.21 -11.96
CA ARG A 111 -7.15 -0.04 -11.31
C ARG A 111 -5.66 -0.05 -11.08
N VAL A 112 -5.27 -0.49 -9.91
CA VAL A 112 -3.86 -0.61 -9.50
C VAL A 112 -3.62 -2.03 -9.02
N ARG A 113 -2.52 -2.61 -9.45
CA ARG A 113 -2.05 -3.92 -9.01
C ARG A 113 -0.66 -3.79 -8.40
N LEU A 114 -0.54 -4.25 -7.16
CA LEU A 114 0.72 -4.38 -6.45
C LEU A 114 1.17 -5.84 -6.57
N SER A 115 2.37 -6.06 -7.07
CA SER A 115 2.94 -7.40 -7.29
C SER A 115 4.45 -7.41 -7.05
N GLU A 116 5.07 -8.57 -7.17
CA GLU A 116 6.51 -8.75 -6.97
C GLU A 116 6.99 -8.10 -5.66
N VAL A 117 6.21 -8.29 -4.59
CA VAL A 117 6.50 -7.71 -3.27
C VAL A 117 7.70 -8.39 -2.65
N LYS A 118 8.69 -7.60 -2.25
CA LYS A 118 9.84 -8.07 -1.49
C LYS A 118 9.87 -7.38 -0.13
N LEU A 119 9.84 -8.17 0.91
CA LEU A 119 9.88 -7.70 2.29
C LEU A 119 11.11 -8.30 3.00
N ARG A 120 11.78 -7.45 3.77
CA ARG A 120 12.87 -7.88 4.63
C ARG A 120 12.84 -7.07 5.92
N ALA A 121 12.59 -7.71 7.02
CA ALA A 121 12.45 -7.04 8.30
C ALA A 121 13.03 -7.84 9.45
N ILE A 122 13.45 -7.12 10.48
CA ILE A 122 13.65 -7.67 11.82
C ILE A 122 12.42 -7.31 12.63
N VAL A 123 11.76 -8.34 13.14
CA VAL A 123 10.48 -8.25 13.83
C VAL A 123 10.64 -8.61 15.28
N VAL A 124 10.17 -7.77 16.18
CA VAL A 124 10.02 -8.09 17.59
C VAL A 124 8.58 -8.48 17.85
N LEU A 125 8.38 -9.73 18.24
CA LEU A 125 7.08 -10.26 18.62
C LEU A 125 7.01 -10.36 20.13
N VAL A 126 6.00 -9.73 20.72
CA VAL A 126 5.69 -9.85 22.14
C VAL A 126 4.28 -10.40 22.27
N VAL A 127 4.15 -11.54 22.90
CA VAL A 127 2.87 -12.15 23.27
C VAL A 127 2.72 -12.03 24.77
N SER A 128 1.67 -11.37 25.23
CA SER A 128 1.37 -11.21 26.65
C SER A 128 -0.07 -11.65 26.93
N ARG A 129 -0.25 -12.38 28.02
CA ARG A 129 -1.59 -12.86 28.42
C ARG A 129 -2.57 -11.71 28.65
N ASN A 130 -2.08 -10.56 29.09
CA ASN A 130 -2.90 -9.40 29.44
C ASN A 130 -3.05 -8.37 28.31
N LYS A 131 -2.09 -8.31 27.39
CA LYS A 131 -2.00 -7.29 26.33
C LYS A 131 -2.14 -7.86 24.92
N GLY A 132 -2.33 -9.18 24.78
CA GLY A 132 -2.39 -9.82 23.47
C GLY A 132 -1.05 -9.90 22.76
N ILE A 133 -1.09 -9.80 21.45
CA ILE A 133 0.06 -9.92 20.55
C ILE A 133 0.47 -8.53 20.09
N THR A 134 1.74 -8.19 20.27
CA THR A 134 2.34 -6.94 19.75
C THR A 134 3.47 -7.30 18.80
N LEU A 135 3.44 -6.75 17.61
CA LEU A 135 4.46 -6.93 16.58
C LEU A 135 5.06 -5.58 16.22
N VAL A 136 6.38 -5.47 16.24
CA VAL A 136 7.09 -4.23 15.91
C VAL A 136 8.19 -4.52 14.90
N PHE A 137 8.20 -3.77 13.81
CA PHE A 137 9.30 -3.78 12.85
C PHE A 137 10.43 -2.87 13.32
N LYS A 138 11.67 -3.38 13.32
CA LYS A 138 12.86 -2.59 13.68
C LYS A 138 13.40 -1.74 12.53
N ASN A 139 13.04 -2.08 11.30
CA ASN A 139 13.44 -1.38 10.08
C ASN A 139 12.25 -1.27 9.14
N ASP A 140 12.39 -0.47 8.10
CA ASP A 140 11.41 -0.45 7.00
C ASP A 140 11.34 -1.84 6.36
N PRO A 141 10.18 -2.54 6.42
CA PRO A 141 10.08 -3.90 5.92
C PRO A 141 10.01 -3.98 4.40
N LEU A 142 9.59 -2.93 3.72
CA LEU A 142 9.40 -2.94 2.27
C LEU A 142 10.74 -2.73 1.55
N GLU A 143 11.25 -3.78 0.91
CA GLU A 143 12.42 -3.69 0.04
C GLU A 143 12.05 -3.17 -1.34
N SER A 144 11.06 -3.78 -1.97
CA SER A 144 10.51 -3.34 -3.25
C SER A 144 9.10 -3.85 -3.51
N VAL A 145 8.38 -3.17 -4.36
CA VAL A 145 7.08 -3.56 -4.88
C VAL A 145 6.93 -3.06 -6.31
N LYS A 146 6.29 -3.83 -7.15
CA LYS A 146 5.94 -3.41 -8.51
C LYS A 146 4.50 -2.90 -8.53
N VAL A 147 4.35 -1.67 -8.99
CA VAL A 147 3.04 -1.01 -9.16
C VAL A 147 2.69 -1.00 -10.64
N SER A 148 1.57 -1.61 -10.99
CA SER A 148 0.98 -1.60 -12.34
C SER A 148 -0.39 -0.95 -12.29
N SER A 149 -0.79 -0.26 -13.34
CA SER A 149 -2.11 0.38 -13.41
C SER A 149 -2.70 0.35 -14.80
N THR A 150 -3.94 0.77 -14.93
CA THR A 150 -4.60 1.00 -16.23
C THR A 150 -3.89 2.06 -17.08
N PHE A 151 -2.95 2.82 -16.51
CA PHE A 151 -2.15 3.86 -17.18
C PHE A 151 -0.70 3.47 -17.45
N ASP A 152 -0.36 2.19 -17.41
CA ASP A 152 1.02 1.71 -17.64
C ASP A 152 1.58 2.08 -19.02
N GLY A 153 0.73 2.30 -20.03
CA GLY A 153 1.12 2.81 -21.33
C GLY A 153 1.69 4.23 -21.32
N VAL A 154 1.54 4.97 -20.22
CA VAL A 154 2.03 6.34 -20.05
C VAL A 154 3.16 6.35 -19.04
N GLY A 155 4.40 6.31 -19.50
CA GLY A 155 5.58 6.11 -18.65
C GLY A 155 5.77 7.13 -17.53
N VAL A 156 5.28 8.37 -17.69
CA VAL A 156 5.34 9.41 -16.66
C VAL A 156 4.36 9.08 -15.52
N ILE A 157 3.14 8.66 -15.86
CA ILE A 157 2.13 8.27 -14.89
C ILE A 157 2.56 7.01 -14.13
N GLN A 158 3.10 6.04 -14.86
CA GLN A 158 3.58 4.79 -14.26
C GLN A 158 4.67 5.05 -13.21
N ARG A 159 5.66 5.89 -13.51
CA ARG A 159 6.71 6.24 -12.54
C ARG A 159 6.18 7.00 -11.35
N TYR A 160 5.30 7.96 -11.56
CA TYR A 160 4.68 8.71 -10.49
C TYR A 160 3.88 7.80 -9.54
N LEU A 161 3.05 6.91 -10.08
CA LEU A 161 2.28 5.96 -9.28
C LEU A 161 3.18 4.99 -8.52
N GLN A 162 4.27 4.52 -9.15
CA GLN A 162 5.26 3.66 -8.51
C GLN A 162 5.86 4.34 -7.27
N GLU A 163 6.34 5.57 -7.41
CA GLU A 163 6.98 6.32 -6.33
C GLU A 163 6.00 6.67 -5.22
N GLU A 164 4.81 7.15 -5.58
CA GLU A 164 3.79 7.59 -4.63
C GLU A 164 3.22 6.43 -3.83
N ILE A 165 2.85 5.33 -4.49
CA ILE A 165 2.25 4.17 -3.83
C ILE A 165 3.30 3.43 -3.00
N GLU A 166 4.53 3.31 -3.49
CA GLU A 166 5.62 2.71 -2.72
C GLU A 166 5.91 3.53 -1.44
N GLY A 167 5.94 4.85 -1.54
CA GLY A 167 6.10 5.75 -0.40
C GLY A 167 5.00 5.58 0.64
N GLN A 168 3.75 5.49 0.22
CA GLN A 168 2.62 5.29 1.12
C GLN A 168 2.59 3.91 1.77
N LEU A 169 2.98 2.87 1.05
CA LEU A 169 3.13 1.54 1.63
C LEU A 169 4.21 1.53 2.71
N ARG A 170 5.32 2.24 2.53
CA ARG A 170 6.38 2.37 3.54
C ARG A 170 5.86 3.06 4.81
N GLU A 171 5.09 4.12 4.66
CA GLU A 171 4.45 4.80 5.81
C GLU A 171 3.45 3.89 6.51
N MET A 172 2.61 3.18 5.78
CA MET A 172 1.64 2.24 6.34
C MET A 172 2.34 1.11 7.13
N PHE A 173 3.42 0.56 6.61
CA PHE A 173 4.21 -0.45 7.32
C PHE A 173 4.85 0.09 8.60
N ARG A 174 5.22 1.36 8.62
CA ARG A 174 5.84 1.99 9.79
C ARG A 174 4.83 2.31 10.88
N ASP A 175 3.70 2.88 10.51
CA ASP A 175 2.80 3.56 11.45
C ASP A 175 1.56 2.71 11.78
N ASP A 176 1.00 1.99 10.80
CA ASP A 176 -0.32 1.35 10.93
C ASP A 176 -0.24 -0.15 11.27
N LEU A 177 0.75 -0.88 10.75
CA LEU A 177 0.84 -2.33 10.97
C LEU A 177 0.96 -2.73 12.44
N PRO A 178 1.69 -2.02 13.31
CA PRO A 178 1.72 -2.33 14.73
C PRO A 178 0.34 -2.25 15.40
N SER A 179 -0.58 -1.46 14.86
CA SER A 179 -1.92 -1.25 15.42
C SER A 179 -2.98 -2.22 14.87
N ILE A 180 -2.74 -2.85 13.72
CA ILE A 180 -3.69 -3.78 13.07
C ILE A 180 -3.66 -5.18 13.72
N ILE A 181 -2.58 -5.52 14.40
CA ILE A 181 -2.36 -6.84 15.01
C ILE A 181 -2.83 -6.88 16.49
N HIS A 182 -3.48 -5.83 16.94
CA HIS A 182 -4.03 -5.71 18.31
C HIS A 182 -5.40 -6.35 18.42
#